data_639375aeaaec644035ca82b89886b451
#
_entry.id   639375aeaaec644035ca82b89886b451
#
_cell.length_a   1.000
_cell.length_b   1.000
_cell.length_c   1.000
_cell.angle_alpha   90.00
_cell.angle_beta   90.00
_cell.angle_gamma   90.00
#
_symmetry.space_group_name_H-M   'P 1'
#
loop_
_entity.id
_entity.type
_entity.pdbx_description
1 polymer ?
#
loop_
_entity_poly.entity_id
_entity_poly.type
_entity_poly.pdbx_seq_one_letter_code
_entity_poly.pdbx_strand_id
1 'polypeptide(L)'
;MSRLSFACVLTESCNLRCDHCFQNHVLNNIPTLDSLNELKTILKETIEEESKCKELTQVDLSFLGGEILQDIIPDEVIEGYKNLILNIKNLVPKLDFKVDFVSNGIFKKHERILDLLESTNGRLSLSYDPVGRFKDKRQLDLFQNSLNYFSINKKIYSIDITLTKESIDAYISDKRLLDRFDGLRIDVSYFIPNTISHSASDDDLFMFFKYLLDNRYFNVSYISDMIRHIKGELPKIPRCCNCANTILVYQGKKHYDCNILIPNLKKEDFYDDISKLTNRNGVKLLIEQGINKRGCLLCDHFNSCPMYCWMTLNNKDYKMSECPHKRIFEYIKNNIDSICGEKHG
;
A
#
# COMPACT_ATOMS: atom_id res chain seq x y z
N MET A 1 -2.15 -22.29 -3.36
CA MET A 1 -3.13 -21.47 -2.59
C MET A 1 -3.40 -20.22 -3.38
N SER A 2 -4.63 -19.98 -3.80
CA SER A 2 -4.95 -18.80 -4.60
C SER A 2 -5.64 -17.74 -3.75
N ARG A 3 -5.02 -16.55 -3.68
CA ARG A 3 -5.52 -15.35 -3.03
C ARG A 3 -6.20 -14.46 -4.08
N LEU A 4 -7.34 -13.89 -3.71
CA LEU A 4 -8.03 -12.86 -4.48
C LEU A 4 -8.04 -11.57 -3.66
N SER A 5 -7.48 -10.50 -4.21
CA SER A 5 -7.37 -9.22 -3.51
C SER A 5 -8.14 -8.12 -4.26
N PHE A 6 -8.86 -7.31 -3.52
CA PHE A 6 -9.59 -6.16 -4.05
C PHE A 6 -9.05 -4.86 -3.45
N ALA A 7 -8.79 -3.89 -4.32
CA ALA A 7 -8.55 -2.50 -3.96
C ALA A 7 -9.84 -1.71 -4.27
N CYS A 8 -10.59 -1.35 -3.24
CA CYS A 8 -11.92 -0.74 -3.36
C CYS A 8 -11.79 0.78 -3.18
N VAL A 9 -11.93 1.53 -4.26
CA VAL A 9 -11.83 3.00 -4.29
C VAL A 9 -13.19 3.59 -4.61
N LEU A 10 -13.91 4.00 -3.57
CA LEU A 10 -15.26 4.57 -3.67
C LEU A 10 -15.28 6.09 -3.79
N THR A 11 -14.19 6.75 -3.41
CA THR A 11 -14.10 8.21 -3.40
C THR A 11 -12.69 8.70 -3.66
N GLU A 12 -12.57 9.86 -4.29
CA GLU A 12 -11.35 10.66 -4.34
C GLU A 12 -11.45 11.90 -3.41
N SER A 13 -12.59 12.08 -2.72
CA SER A 13 -12.74 13.15 -1.73
C SER A 13 -11.82 12.93 -0.54
N CYS A 14 -11.07 13.96 -0.16
CA CYS A 14 -10.12 13.88 0.94
C CYS A 14 -10.08 15.20 1.70
N ASN A 15 -9.91 15.14 3.00
CA ASN A 15 -9.72 16.30 3.87
C ASN A 15 -8.27 16.80 3.90
N LEU A 16 -7.35 16.12 3.22
CA LEU A 16 -5.97 16.55 3.00
C LEU A 16 -5.71 16.94 1.53
N ARG A 17 -4.57 17.59 1.31
CA ARG A 17 -4.03 17.96 -0.02
C ARG A 17 -2.54 17.73 0.01
N CYS A 18 -2.15 16.44 0.04
CA CYS A 18 -0.75 16.04 0.06
C CYS A 18 -0.09 16.39 -1.26
N ASP A 19 1.12 16.94 -1.22
CA ASP A 19 1.85 17.41 -2.40
C ASP A 19 2.19 16.24 -3.36
N HIS A 20 2.39 15.05 -2.81
CA HIS A 20 2.69 13.81 -3.54
C HIS A 20 1.44 12.97 -3.88
N CYS A 21 0.23 13.47 -3.63
CA CYS A 21 -0.97 12.67 -3.83
C CYS A 21 -1.25 12.42 -5.31
N PHE A 22 -1.49 11.16 -5.66
CA PHE A 22 -1.86 10.77 -7.02
C PHE A 22 -3.34 10.99 -7.35
N GLN A 23 -4.19 11.31 -6.38
CA GLN A 23 -5.63 11.49 -6.58
C GLN A 23 -5.96 12.96 -6.93
N ASN A 24 -7.07 13.15 -7.66
CA ASN A 24 -7.47 14.49 -8.12
C ASN A 24 -8.23 15.30 -7.07
N HIS A 25 -8.43 14.77 -5.86
CA HIS A 25 -9.13 15.45 -4.76
C HIS A 25 -10.45 16.10 -5.15
N VAL A 26 -11.31 15.36 -5.86
CA VAL A 26 -12.64 15.85 -6.24
C VAL A 26 -13.42 16.08 -4.95
N LEU A 27 -13.68 17.35 -4.64
CA LEU A 27 -14.52 17.73 -3.50
C LEU A 27 -15.95 17.23 -3.76
N ASN A 28 -16.62 16.77 -2.70
CA ASN A 28 -18.02 16.32 -2.70
C ASN A 28 -18.33 14.95 -3.35
N ASN A 29 -17.35 14.18 -3.75
CA ASN A 29 -17.56 12.80 -4.16
C ASN A 29 -17.38 11.86 -2.96
N ILE A 30 -18.24 11.95 -1.95
CA ILE A 30 -18.24 11.01 -0.82
C ILE A 30 -18.94 9.71 -1.20
N PRO A 31 -18.60 8.57 -0.57
CA PRO A 31 -19.28 7.32 -0.78
C PRO A 31 -20.78 7.43 -0.43
N THR A 32 -21.61 6.73 -1.17
CA THR A 32 -23.06 6.64 -0.94
C THR A 32 -23.49 5.19 -0.75
N LEU A 33 -24.69 4.95 -0.24
CA LEU A 33 -25.24 3.60 -0.15
C LEU A 33 -25.36 2.94 -1.53
N ASP A 34 -25.66 3.71 -2.57
CA ASP A 34 -25.73 3.20 -3.94
C ASP A 34 -24.36 2.74 -4.43
N SER A 35 -23.30 3.54 -4.20
CA SER A 35 -21.94 3.14 -4.57
C SER A 35 -21.46 1.89 -3.82
N LEU A 36 -21.90 1.70 -2.56
CA LEU A 36 -21.64 0.48 -1.79
C LEU A 36 -22.41 -0.73 -2.34
N ASN A 37 -23.64 -0.56 -2.81
CA ASN A 37 -24.44 -1.62 -3.44
C ASN A 37 -23.84 -2.04 -4.79
N GLU A 38 -23.38 -1.08 -5.60
CA GLU A 38 -22.64 -1.37 -6.84
C GLU A 38 -21.36 -2.15 -6.53
N LEU A 39 -20.57 -1.69 -5.56
CA LEU A 39 -19.35 -2.41 -5.14
C LEU A 39 -19.68 -3.83 -4.68
N LYS A 40 -20.71 -4.03 -3.86
CA LYS A 40 -21.15 -5.35 -3.40
C LYS A 40 -21.44 -6.29 -4.56
N THR A 41 -22.14 -5.80 -5.60
CA THR A 41 -22.47 -6.58 -6.80
C THR A 41 -21.20 -7.01 -7.53
N ILE A 42 -20.28 -6.08 -7.77
CA ILE A 42 -19.00 -6.36 -8.45
C ILE A 42 -18.16 -7.38 -7.67
N LEU A 43 -18.07 -7.22 -6.34
CA LEU A 43 -17.31 -8.14 -5.49
C LEU A 43 -17.90 -9.56 -5.56
N LYS A 44 -19.22 -9.68 -5.42
CA LYS A 44 -19.93 -10.97 -5.47
C LYS A 44 -19.70 -11.69 -6.80
N GLU A 45 -20.01 -11.02 -7.91
CA GLU A 45 -19.86 -11.58 -9.26
C GLU A 45 -18.41 -12.01 -9.52
N THR A 46 -17.45 -11.16 -9.12
CA THR A 46 -16.04 -11.46 -9.32
C THR A 46 -15.56 -12.66 -8.48
N ILE A 47 -15.99 -12.76 -7.22
CA ILE A 47 -15.65 -13.91 -6.38
C ILE A 47 -16.24 -15.19 -6.97
N GLU A 48 -17.50 -15.15 -7.43
CA GLU A 48 -18.16 -16.29 -8.07
C GLU A 48 -17.46 -16.71 -9.38
N GLU A 49 -17.07 -15.76 -10.23
CA GLU A 49 -16.30 -16.02 -11.46
C GLU A 49 -14.95 -16.67 -11.17
N GLU A 50 -14.19 -16.09 -10.24
CA GLU A 50 -12.84 -16.57 -9.89
C GLU A 50 -12.88 -17.95 -9.21
N SER A 51 -13.90 -18.21 -8.41
CA SER A 51 -14.09 -19.51 -7.74
C SER A 51 -14.39 -20.65 -8.71
N LYS A 52 -14.91 -20.37 -9.89
CA LYS A 52 -15.10 -21.37 -10.95
C LYS A 52 -13.79 -21.74 -11.65
N CYS A 53 -12.83 -20.82 -11.68
CA CYS A 53 -11.57 -20.98 -12.42
C CYS A 53 -10.43 -21.52 -11.56
N LYS A 54 -10.49 -21.33 -10.24
CA LYS A 54 -9.43 -21.70 -9.29
C LYS A 54 -9.98 -21.92 -7.89
N GLU A 55 -9.31 -22.79 -7.13
CA GLU A 55 -9.58 -22.96 -5.71
C GLU A 55 -9.07 -21.72 -4.96
N LEU A 56 -9.99 -20.90 -4.46
CA LEU A 56 -9.66 -19.76 -3.61
C LEU A 56 -9.44 -20.25 -2.17
N THR A 57 -8.41 -19.71 -1.53
CA THR A 57 -8.12 -19.95 -0.11
C THR A 57 -8.25 -18.69 0.71
N GLN A 58 -8.17 -17.52 0.08
CA GLN A 58 -8.20 -16.23 0.75
C GLN A 58 -8.85 -15.15 -0.12
N VAL A 59 -9.62 -14.26 0.54
CA VAL A 59 -10.16 -13.03 -0.04
C VAL A 59 -9.74 -11.86 0.83
N ASP A 60 -9.15 -10.84 0.21
CA ASP A 60 -8.76 -9.61 0.88
C ASP A 60 -9.50 -8.42 0.29
N LEU A 61 -10.09 -7.61 1.15
CA LEU A 61 -10.69 -6.33 0.81
C LEU A 61 -9.86 -5.20 1.40
N SER A 62 -9.33 -4.32 0.55
CA SER A 62 -8.66 -3.09 0.98
C SER A 62 -9.50 -1.89 0.55
N PHE A 63 -10.05 -1.19 1.51
CA PHE A 63 -10.78 0.06 1.29
C PHE A 63 -9.80 1.23 1.36
N LEU A 64 -9.75 1.99 0.28
CA LEU A 64 -8.84 3.13 0.14
C LEU A 64 -9.45 4.16 -0.82
N GLY A 65 -8.71 5.24 -1.07
CA GLY A 65 -9.20 6.29 -1.96
C GLY A 65 -8.68 7.65 -1.55
N GLY A 66 -9.55 8.66 -1.51
CA GLY A 66 -9.29 9.91 -0.82
C GLY A 66 -9.19 9.66 0.69
N GLU A 67 -10.16 10.12 1.47
CA GLU A 67 -10.28 9.71 2.86
C GLU A 67 -11.65 9.08 3.09
N ILE A 68 -11.64 7.77 3.29
CA ILE A 68 -12.85 6.96 3.38
C ILE A 68 -13.49 6.93 4.78
N LEU A 69 -12.79 7.49 5.78
CA LEU A 69 -13.22 7.52 7.19
C LEU A 69 -13.42 8.94 7.72
N GLN A 70 -13.38 9.97 6.85
CA GLN A 70 -13.52 11.36 7.26
C GLN A 70 -14.87 11.65 7.92
N ASP A 71 -14.90 12.65 8.81
CA ASP A 71 -16.06 12.98 9.64
C ASP A 71 -17.31 13.40 8.87
N ILE A 72 -17.16 13.85 7.62
CA ILE A 72 -18.30 14.27 6.76
C ILE A 72 -19.07 13.07 6.19
N ILE A 73 -18.49 11.87 6.21
CA ILE A 73 -19.19 10.67 5.73
C ILE A 73 -20.33 10.36 6.69
N PRO A 74 -21.56 10.22 6.20
CA PRO A 74 -22.72 9.91 7.00
C PRO A 74 -22.59 8.57 7.76
N ASP A 75 -23.19 8.48 8.94
CA ASP A 75 -23.10 7.28 9.76
C ASP A 75 -23.80 6.07 9.10
N GLU A 76 -24.84 6.30 8.31
CA GLU A 76 -25.49 5.27 7.49
C GLU A 76 -24.57 4.68 6.40
N VAL A 77 -23.60 5.45 5.89
CA VAL A 77 -22.61 4.95 4.93
C VAL A 77 -21.55 4.10 5.65
N ILE A 78 -21.15 4.48 6.85
CA ILE A 78 -20.25 3.66 7.68
C ILE A 78 -20.92 2.32 8.04
N GLU A 79 -22.21 2.33 8.39
CA GLU A 79 -22.98 1.10 8.59
C GLU A 79 -23.14 0.31 7.28
N GLY A 80 -23.24 1.01 6.15
CA GLY A 80 -23.23 0.41 4.81
C GLY A 80 -21.95 -0.37 4.52
N TYR A 81 -20.76 0.13 4.88
CA TYR A 81 -19.49 -0.61 4.80
C TYR A 81 -19.54 -1.90 5.61
N LYS A 82 -20.01 -1.81 6.86
CA LYS A 82 -20.14 -2.97 7.75
C LYS A 82 -21.03 -4.04 7.13
N ASN A 83 -22.22 -3.64 6.66
CA ASN A 83 -23.17 -4.54 6.03
C ASN A 83 -22.62 -5.18 4.74
N LEU A 84 -21.93 -4.41 3.89
CA LEU A 84 -21.27 -4.92 2.69
C LEU A 84 -20.26 -6.00 3.06
N ILE A 85 -19.35 -5.71 3.98
CA ILE A 85 -18.28 -6.62 4.39
C ILE A 85 -18.83 -7.92 4.96
N LEU A 86 -19.81 -7.84 5.87
CA LEU A 86 -20.46 -9.01 6.46
C LEU A 86 -21.19 -9.85 5.39
N ASN A 87 -21.86 -9.22 4.43
CA ASN A 87 -22.51 -9.92 3.33
C ASN A 87 -21.48 -10.69 2.47
N ILE A 88 -20.35 -10.05 2.10
CA ILE A 88 -19.31 -10.72 1.31
C ILE A 88 -18.66 -11.85 2.11
N LYS A 89 -18.37 -11.65 3.38
CA LYS A 89 -17.83 -12.69 4.27
C LYS A 89 -18.76 -13.93 4.32
N ASN A 90 -20.05 -13.69 4.39
CA ASN A 90 -21.05 -14.79 4.40
C ASN A 90 -21.13 -15.56 3.08
N LEU A 91 -20.70 -14.98 1.96
CA LEU A 91 -20.60 -15.69 0.68
C LEU A 91 -19.39 -16.63 0.62
N VAL A 92 -18.38 -16.37 1.44
CA VAL A 92 -17.11 -17.10 1.42
C VAL A 92 -16.72 -17.65 2.83
N PRO A 93 -17.62 -18.37 3.51
CA PRO A 93 -17.45 -18.70 4.93
C PRO A 93 -16.27 -19.64 5.24
N LYS A 94 -15.74 -20.29 4.21
CA LYS A 94 -14.61 -21.24 4.33
C LYS A 94 -13.26 -20.60 3.95
N LEU A 95 -13.25 -19.37 3.47
CA LEU A 95 -12.03 -18.69 3.06
C LEU A 95 -11.47 -17.84 4.19
N ASP A 96 -10.14 -17.68 4.23
CA ASP A 96 -9.52 -16.65 5.04
C ASP A 96 -9.95 -15.27 4.48
N PHE A 97 -10.58 -14.46 5.32
CA PHE A 97 -11.17 -13.18 4.91
C PHE A 97 -10.54 -12.03 5.67
N LYS A 98 -9.88 -11.14 4.95
CA LYS A 98 -9.18 -9.98 5.53
C LYS A 98 -9.75 -8.68 5.03
N VAL A 99 -9.85 -7.71 5.92
CA VAL A 99 -10.35 -6.37 5.62
C VAL A 99 -9.38 -5.35 6.15
N ASP A 100 -8.92 -4.47 5.26
CA ASP A 100 -8.03 -3.37 5.60
C ASP A 100 -8.65 -2.03 5.18
N PHE A 101 -8.55 -1.03 6.07
CA PHE A 101 -8.91 0.35 5.79
C PHE A 101 -7.65 1.19 5.77
N VAL A 102 -7.37 1.83 4.65
CA VAL A 102 -6.24 2.75 4.50
C VAL A 102 -6.74 4.17 4.70
N SER A 103 -6.18 4.87 5.67
CA SER A 103 -6.63 6.21 6.09
C SER A 103 -5.47 7.15 6.37
N ASN A 104 -5.72 8.44 6.23
CA ASN A 104 -4.78 9.48 6.66
C ASN A 104 -4.86 9.78 8.18
N GLY A 105 -5.81 9.19 8.89
CA GLY A 105 -5.99 9.34 10.33
C GLY A 105 -6.54 10.70 10.79
N ILE A 106 -7.01 11.57 9.86
CA ILE A 106 -7.52 12.91 10.18
C ILE A 106 -9.04 12.89 10.33
N PHE A 107 -9.50 12.38 11.44
CA PHE A 107 -10.91 12.36 11.83
C PHE A 107 -11.05 12.39 13.36
N LYS A 108 -12.25 12.69 13.87
CA LYS A 108 -12.55 12.83 15.30
C LYS A 108 -13.50 11.76 15.83
N LYS A 109 -14.33 11.19 14.94
CA LYS A 109 -15.35 10.20 15.33
C LYS A 109 -14.72 8.80 15.48
N HIS A 110 -13.75 8.63 16.39
CA HIS A 110 -12.99 7.40 16.57
C HIS A 110 -13.86 6.20 16.94
N GLU A 111 -14.88 6.39 17.80
CA GLU A 111 -15.73 5.29 18.30
C GLU A 111 -16.50 4.59 17.17
N ARG A 112 -17.05 5.35 16.19
CA ARG A 112 -17.76 4.74 15.06
C ARG A 112 -16.83 3.94 14.15
N ILE A 113 -15.57 4.37 14.02
CA ILE A 113 -14.56 3.65 13.25
C ILE A 113 -14.11 2.41 14.01
N LEU A 114 -13.97 2.49 15.33
CA LEU A 114 -13.66 1.33 16.15
C LEU A 114 -14.77 0.27 16.03
N ASP A 115 -16.05 0.65 16.11
CA ASP A 115 -17.20 -0.26 15.93
C ASP A 115 -17.17 -0.92 14.54
N LEU A 116 -16.88 -0.18 13.48
CA LEU A 116 -16.70 -0.73 12.15
C LEU A 116 -15.59 -1.80 12.11
N LEU A 117 -14.41 -1.49 12.68
CA LEU A 117 -13.26 -2.40 12.69
C LEU A 117 -13.53 -3.65 13.54
N GLU A 118 -14.22 -3.51 14.67
CA GLU A 118 -14.57 -4.64 15.53
C GLU A 118 -15.61 -5.55 14.89
N SER A 119 -16.69 -4.98 14.38
CA SER A 119 -17.78 -5.72 13.75
C SER A 119 -17.35 -6.50 12.52
N THR A 120 -16.37 -5.99 11.77
CA THR A 120 -15.89 -6.62 10.53
C THR A 120 -14.62 -7.44 10.72
N ASN A 121 -14.02 -7.45 11.92
CA ASN A 121 -12.65 -7.91 12.16
C ASN A 121 -11.65 -7.20 11.23
N GLY A 122 -11.92 -5.93 10.96
CA GLY A 122 -11.12 -5.08 10.09
C GLY A 122 -9.88 -4.53 10.80
N ARG A 123 -8.92 -4.07 10.00
CA ARG A 123 -7.66 -3.47 10.45
C ARG A 123 -7.51 -2.09 9.83
N LEU A 124 -6.70 -1.24 10.47
CA LEU A 124 -6.43 0.12 10.03
C LEU A 124 -4.96 0.28 9.66
N SER A 125 -4.70 0.69 8.43
CA SER A 125 -3.38 1.15 7.98
C SER A 125 -3.39 2.67 7.92
N LEU A 126 -2.52 3.32 8.70
CA LEU A 126 -2.43 4.77 8.75
C LEU A 126 -1.30 5.28 7.86
N SER A 127 -1.64 6.14 6.92
CA SER A 127 -0.65 6.77 6.04
C SER A 127 0.05 7.93 6.75
N TYR A 128 1.37 7.90 6.79
CA TYR A 128 2.19 8.96 7.36
C TYR A 128 3.25 9.44 6.37
N ASP A 129 3.47 10.75 6.36
CA ASP A 129 4.58 11.37 5.65
C ASP A 129 4.96 12.66 6.42
N PRO A 130 6.22 12.83 6.80
CA PRO A 130 6.65 13.99 7.57
C PRO A 130 6.64 15.28 6.76
N VAL A 131 6.67 15.17 5.41
CA VAL A 131 6.76 16.29 4.49
C VAL A 131 5.62 16.25 3.48
N GLY A 132 4.93 17.38 3.28
CA GLY A 132 3.91 17.52 2.25
C GLY A 132 2.54 16.90 2.57
N ARG A 133 2.37 16.18 3.70
CA ARG A 133 1.08 15.61 4.11
C ARG A 133 0.30 16.53 5.03
N PHE A 134 0.90 16.92 6.16
CA PHE A 134 0.24 17.74 7.17
C PHE A 134 0.62 19.21 6.96
N LYS A 135 -0.38 20.06 6.72
CA LYS A 135 -0.16 21.51 6.46
C LYS A 135 0.07 22.32 7.72
N ASP A 136 -0.43 21.81 8.85
CA ASP A 136 -0.36 22.50 10.14
C ASP A 136 -0.30 21.51 11.31
N LYS A 137 0.01 22.08 12.48
CA LYS A 137 0.08 21.31 13.73
C LYS A 137 -1.25 20.64 14.10
N ARG A 138 -2.39 21.26 13.79
CA ARG A 138 -3.71 20.70 14.11
C ARG A 138 -3.97 19.38 13.38
N GLN A 139 -3.57 19.29 12.11
CA GLN A 139 -3.67 18.04 11.34
C GLN A 139 -2.77 16.95 11.93
N LEU A 140 -1.53 17.31 12.30
CA LEU A 140 -0.61 16.37 12.95
C LEU A 140 -1.15 15.92 14.32
N ASP A 141 -1.72 16.82 15.12
CA ASP A 141 -2.32 16.48 16.41
C ASP A 141 -3.53 15.53 16.24
N LEU A 142 -4.38 15.73 15.23
CA LEU A 142 -5.48 14.81 14.91
C LEU A 142 -4.96 13.42 14.52
N PHE A 143 -3.95 13.36 13.67
CA PHE A 143 -3.29 12.09 13.32
C PHE A 143 -2.75 11.39 14.57
N GLN A 144 -2.04 12.12 15.44
CA GLN A 144 -1.47 11.56 16.68
C GLN A 144 -2.56 11.04 17.62
N ASN A 145 -3.69 11.73 17.72
CA ASN A 145 -4.85 11.27 18.50
C ASN A 145 -5.41 9.97 17.94
N SER A 146 -5.58 9.86 16.62
CA SER A 146 -6.03 8.63 15.97
C SER A 146 -5.03 7.49 16.17
N LEU A 147 -3.73 7.76 15.97
CA LEU A 147 -2.68 6.78 16.19
C LEU A 147 -2.73 6.22 17.61
N ASN A 148 -2.78 7.09 18.62
CA ASN A 148 -2.84 6.68 20.02
C ASN A 148 -4.11 5.87 20.33
N TYR A 149 -5.27 6.37 19.88
CA TYR A 149 -6.56 5.70 20.13
C TYR A 149 -6.60 4.29 19.57
N PHE A 150 -6.24 4.12 18.30
CA PHE A 150 -6.29 2.81 17.64
C PHE A 150 -5.12 1.89 18.02
N SER A 151 -3.98 2.42 18.45
CA SER A 151 -2.89 1.61 19.03
C SER A 151 -3.29 0.98 20.34
N ILE A 152 -3.93 1.74 21.28
CA ILE A 152 -4.46 1.23 22.53
C ILE A 152 -5.49 0.11 22.28
N ASN A 153 -6.34 0.28 21.27
CA ASN A 153 -7.37 -0.70 20.89
C ASN A 153 -6.81 -1.84 19.98
N LYS A 154 -5.51 -1.87 19.71
CA LYS A 154 -4.83 -2.90 18.87
C LYS A 154 -5.44 -3.05 17.47
N LYS A 155 -5.87 -1.95 16.87
CA LYS A 155 -6.49 -1.92 15.54
C LYS A 155 -5.56 -1.44 14.44
N ILE A 156 -4.37 -0.93 14.79
CA ILE A 156 -3.35 -0.56 13.79
C ILE A 156 -2.71 -1.82 13.23
N TYR A 157 -2.79 -1.96 11.92
CA TYR A 157 -2.08 -3.00 11.19
C TYR A 157 -0.69 -2.54 10.74
N SER A 158 -0.62 -1.37 10.13
CA SER A 158 0.63 -0.77 9.67
C SER A 158 0.57 0.75 9.70
N ILE A 159 1.75 1.34 9.69
CA ILE A 159 1.98 2.72 9.32
C ILE A 159 2.57 2.70 7.91
N ASP A 160 1.86 3.28 6.96
CA ASP A 160 2.27 3.29 5.57
C ASP A 160 3.00 4.60 5.26
N ILE A 161 4.30 4.52 5.03
CA ILE A 161 5.14 5.68 4.69
C ILE A 161 5.39 5.75 3.18
N THR A 162 5.29 6.94 2.61
CA THR A 162 5.59 7.17 1.19
C THR A 162 7.03 7.64 1.02
N LEU A 163 7.79 6.98 0.15
CA LEU A 163 9.20 7.29 -0.08
C LEU A 163 9.34 8.35 -1.20
N THR A 164 9.07 9.61 -0.86
CA THR A 164 9.51 10.74 -1.67
C THR A 164 10.96 11.09 -1.31
N LYS A 165 11.65 11.87 -2.16
CA LYS A 165 13.01 12.33 -1.82
C LYS A 165 13.01 13.13 -0.52
N GLU A 166 12.07 14.05 -0.38
CA GLU A 166 11.95 14.94 0.78
C GLU A 166 11.65 14.17 2.07
N SER A 167 10.78 13.14 2.01
CA SER A 167 10.50 12.31 3.18
C SER A 167 11.69 11.45 3.58
N ILE A 168 12.44 10.92 2.61
CA ILE A 168 13.67 10.18 2.88
C ILE A 168 14.70 11.07 3.60
N ASP A 169 14.95 12.28 3.07
CA ASP A 169 15.86 13.24 3.68
C ASP A 169 15.43 13.58 5.12
N ALA A 170 14.13 13.76 5.34
CA ALA A 170 13.57 14.02 6.67
C ALA A 170 13.79 12.84 7.64
N TYR A 171 13.49 11.61 7.23
CA TYR A 171 13.68 10.42 8.08
C TYR A 171 15.15 10.18 8.44
N ILE A 172 16.07 10.41 7.52
CA ILE A 172 17.50 10.25 7.78
C ILE A 172 18.02 11.34 8.74
N SER A 173 17.50 12.56 8.61
CA SER A 173 17.95 13.69 9.42
C SER A 173 17.33 13.74 10.82
N ASP A 174 16.13 13.20 11.03
CA ASP A 174 15.45 13.17 12.32
C ASP A 174 14.84 11.79 12.61
N LYS A 175 15.59 10.96 13.35
CA LYS A 175 15.15 9.61 13.74
C LYS A 175 13.85 9.57 14.53
N ARG A 176 13.47 10.65 15.26
CA ARG A 176 12.24 10.72 16.04
C ARG A 176 11.00 10.55 15.16
N LEU A 177 11.13 10.81 13.84
CA LEU A 177 10.05 10.62 12.88
C LEU A 177 9.68 9.14 12.69
N LEU A 178 10.62 8.22 12.88
CA LEU A 178 10.39 6.77 12.84
C LEU A 178 10.24 6.17 14.24
N ASP A 179 11.01 6.66 15.24
CA ASP A 179 10.97 6.17 16.62
C ASP A 179 9.57 6.26 17.24
N ARG A 180 8.73 7.21 16.78
CA ARG A 180 7.33 7.34 17.23
C ARG A 180 6.45 6.14 16.89
N PHE A 181 6.88 5.28 15.98
CA PHE A 181 6.19 4.08 15.54
C PHE A 181 6.83 2.80 16.09
N ASP A 182 7.65 2.93 17.15
CA ASP A 182 8.23 1.76 17.79
C ASP A 182 7.14 0.77 18.23
N GLY A 183 7.39 -0.52 18.00
CA GLY A 183 6.40 -1.58 18.25
C GLY A 183 5.27 -1.70 17.21
N LEU A 184 5.15 -0.77 16.26
CA LEU A 184 4.20 -0.86 15.15
C LEU A 184 4.90 -1.31 13.87
N ARG A 185 4.19 -2.06 13.04
CA ARG A 185 4.65 -2.41 11.70
C ARG A 185 4.69 -1.15 10.82
N ILE A 186 5.78 -0.95 10.10
CA ILE A 186 5.92 0.09 9.08
C ILE A 186 5.97 -0.59 7.71
N ASP A 187 5.07 -0.21 6.82
CA ASP A 187 5.08 -0.59 5.42
C ASP A 187 5.57 0.59 4.57
N VAL A 188 6.41 0.31 3.59
CA VAL A 188 6.95 1.32 2.70
C VAL A 188 6.25 1.27 1.36
N SER A 189 5.79 2.44 0.90
CA SER A 189 5.21 2.64 -0.42
C SER A 189 6.15 3.48 -1.27
N TYR A 190 6.56 2.93 -2.41
CA TYR A 190 7.33 3.72 -3.37
C TYR A 190 6.44 4.79 -3.96
N PHE A 191 6.95 6.02 -3.95
CA PHE A 191 6.27 7.10 -4.64
C PHE A 191 6.31 6.84 -6.15
N ILE A 192 5.13 6.83 -6.76
CA ILE A 192 5.00 6.78 -8.21
C ILE A 192 4.63 8.19 -8.65
N PRO A 193 5.55 8.89 -9.27
CA PRO A 193 5.40 10.32 -9.48
C PRO A 193 4.26 10.63 -10.45
N ASN A 194 3.32 11.45 -9.99
CA ASN A 194 2.58 12.34 -10.87
C ASN A 194 3.49 13.46 -11.40
N THR A 195 4.57 13.71 -10.67
CA THR A 195 5.61 14.67 -11.01
C THR A 195 6.96 14.04 -10.67
N ILE A 196 7.92 14.13 -11.57
CA ILE A 196 9.30 13.64 -11.37
C ILE A 196 9.98 14.36 -10.20
N SER A 197 9.51 15.56 -9.83
CA SER A 197 10.12 16.41 -8.81
C SER A 197 10.19 15.77 -7.41
N HIS A 198 9.27 14.86 -7.06
CA HIS A 198 9.24 14.20 -5.75
C HIS A 198 9.82 12.78 -5.76
N SER A 199 10.34 12.32 -6.89
CA SER A 199 10.88 10.96 -7.02
C SER A 199 12.21 10.83 -6.31
N ALA A 200 12.30 9.86 -5.39
CA ALA A 200 13.57 9.42 -4.87
C ALA A 200 14.39 8.70 -5.94
N SER A 201 15.68 8.97 -6.02
CA SER A 201 16.62 8.24 -6.85
C SER A 201 16.88 6.84 -6.29
N ASP A 202 17.50 5.96 -7.10
CA ASP A 202 17.96 4.66 -6.62
C ASP A 202 18.99 4.80 -5.47
N ASP A 203 19.80 5.85 -5.48
CA ASP A 203 20.74 6.15 -4.40
C ASP A 203 20.02 6.62 -3.13
N ASP A 204 19.02 7.48 -3.23
CA ASP A 204 18.22 7.90 -2.08
C ASP A 204 17.55 6.70 -1.41
N LEU A 205 16.97 5.80 -2.20
CA LEU A 205 16.35 4.56 -1.69
C LEU A 205 17.37 3.64 -1.03
N PHE A 206 18.54 3.45 -1.64
CA PHE A 206 19.61 2.65 -1.03
C PHE A 206 20.08 3.25 0.29
N MET A 207 20.32 4.55 0.34
CA MET A 207 20.74 5.25 1.55
C MET A 207 19.71 5.15 2.66
N PHE A 208 18.42 5.26 2.31
CA PHE A 208 17.33 5.10 3.28
C PHE A 208 17.27 3.69 3.85
N PHE A 209 17.29 2.65 3.02
CA PHE A 209 17.27 1.27 3.49
C PHE A 209 18.53 0.91 4.30
N LYS A 210 19.68 1.42 3.91
CA LYS A 210 20.90 1.29 4.69
C LYS A 210 20.76 1.96 6.06
N TYR A 211 20.21 3.18 6.11
CA TYR A 211 19.92 3.90 7.35
C TYR A 211 18.99 3.09 8.27
N LEU A 212 17.93 2.48 7.74
CA LEU A 212 17.01 1.63 8.51
C LEU A 212 17.75 0.42 9.13
N LEU A 213 18.63 -0.21 8.38
CA LEU A 213 19.44 -1.35 8.84
C LEU A 213 20.43 -0.94 9.93
N ASP A 214 21.19 0.13 9.70
CA ASP A 214 22.22 0.63 10.64
C ASP A 214 21.60 1.07 11.97
N ASN A 215 20.35 1.57 11.95
CA ASN A 215 19.60 1.99 13.13
C ASN A 215 18.63 0.92 13.66
N ARG A 216 18.62 -0.30 13.10
CA ARG A 216 17.85 -1.46 13.54
C ARG A 216 16.32 -1.27 13.52
N TYR A 217 15.80 -0.54 12.54
CA TYR A 217 14.35 -0.43 12.31
C TYR A 217 13.76 -1.72 11.70
N PHE A 218 13.79 -2.82 12.47
CA PHE A 218 13.32 -4.13 12.02
C PHE A 218 11.80 -4.28 12.01
N ASN A 219 11.09 -3.30 12.52
CA ASN A 219 9.63 -3.17 12.37
C ASN A 219 9.21 -2.67 10.96
N VAL A 220 10.16 -2.25 10.13
CA VAL A 220 9.91 -1.99 8.70
C VAL A 220 9.84 -3.32 7.96
N SER A 221 8.65 -3.65 7.45
CA SER A 221 8.34 -4.97 6.87
C SER A 221 9.29 -5.37 5.75
N TYR A 222 9.64 -4.44 4.88
CA TYR A 222 10.60 -4.66 3.80
C TYR A 222 11.97 -5.13 4.31
N ILE A 223 12.47 -4.49 5.34
CA ILE A 223 13.77 -4.83 5.97
C ILE A 223 13.70 -6.17 6.68
N SER A 224 12.66 -6.40 7.47
CA SER A 224 12.50 -7.67 8.21
C SER A 224 12.36 -8.85 7.26
N ASP A 225 11.63 -8.70 6.16
CA ASP A 225 11.45 -9.78 5.17
C ASP A 225 12.75 -10.09 4.42
N MET A 226 13.58 -9.08 4.11
CA MET A 226 14.89 -9.30 3.52
C MET A 226 15.84 -10.06 4.46
N ILE A 227 15.89 -9.66 5.73
CA ILE A 227 16.70 -10.33 6.74
C ILE A 227 16.28 -11.79 6.92
N ARG A 228 14.97 -12.04 7.08
CA ARG A 228 14.40 -13.38 7.22
C ARG A 228 14.69 -14.25 5.99
N HIS A 229 14.61 -13.67 4.79
CA HIS A 229 14.95 -14.39 3.57
C HIS A 229 16.43 -14.79 3.54
N ILE A 230 17.34 -13.87 3.86
CA ILE A 230 18.79 -14.15 3.88
C ILE A 230 19.14 -15.21 4.93
N LYS A 231 18.41 -15.23 6.06
CA LYS A 231 18.53 -16.29 7.10
C LYS A 231 17.92 -17.64 6.71
N GLY A 232 17.23 -17.73 5.56
CA GLY A 232 16.53 -18.93 5.12
C GLY A 232 15.18 -19.17 5.80
N GLU A 233 14.69 -18.24 6.62
CA GLU A 233 13.39 -18.32 7.32
C GLU A 233 12.20 -17.99 6.40
N LEU A 234 12.45 -17.27 5.33
CA LEU A 234 11.45 -16.86 4.35
C LEU A 234 11.92 -17.29 2.95
N PRO A 235 11.26 -18.24 2.29
CA PRO A 235 11.73 -18.77 1.00
C PRO A 235 11.66 -17.72 -0.12
N LYS A 236 10.74 -16.76 -0.03
CA LYS A 236 10.55 -15.70 -1.01
C LYS A 236 9.99 -14.45 -0.34
N ILE A 237 10.58 -13.29 -0.62
CA ILE A 237 10.05 -12.01 -0.15
C ILE A 237 8.74 -11.70 -0.87
N PRO A 238 7.68 -11.32 -0.15
CA PRO A 238 6.43 -10.89 -0.80
C PRO A 238 6.68 -9.72 -1.74
N ARG A 239 6.21 -9.83 -2.97
CA ARG A 239 6.28 -8.75 -3.95
C ARG A 239 5.04 -7.88 -3.83
N CYS A 240 5.22 -6.56 -3.83
CA CYS A 240 4.12 -5.61 -3.98
C CYS A 240 3.34 -5.90 -5.28
N CYS A 241 4.05 -6.17 -6.36
CA CYS A 241 3.48 -6.44 -7.68
C CYS A 241 2.88 -7.85 -7.81
N ASN A 242 1.98 -8.21 -6.92
CA ASN A 242 1.04 -9.29 -7.19
C ASN A 242 -0.21 -8.75 -7.91
N CYS A 243 -0.03 -7.64 -8.65
CA CYS A 243 -1.10 -6.85 -9.28
C CYS A 243 -1.96 -7.69 -10.23
N ALA A 244 -1.38 -8.69 -10.89
CA ALA A 244 -2.15 -9.61 -11.73
C ALA A 244 -3.24 -10.39 -10.96
N ASN A 245 -3.18 -10.43 -9.62
CA ASN A 245 -4.18 -11.04 -8.75
C ASN A 245 -4.98 -10.01 -7.93
N THR A 246 -4.68 -8.73 -8.10
CA THR A 246 -5.42 -7.65 -7.48
C THR A 246 -6.43 -7.08 -8.47
N ILE A 247 -7.63 -6.82 -8.00
CA ILE A 247 -8.70 -6.19 -8.77
C ILE A 247 -8.98 -4.84 -8.15
N LEU A 248 -8.77 -3.79 -8.92
CA LEU A 248 -9.17 -2.44 -8.57
C LEU A 248 -10.65 -2.27 -8.92
N VAL A 249 -11.48 -1.90 -7.96
CA VAL A 249 -12.84 -1.42 -8.18
C VAL A 249 -12.84 0.10 -8.00
N TYR A 250 -13.04 0.80 -9.10
CA TYR A 250 -13.03 2.26 -9.15
C TYR A 250 -14.18 2.79 -9.97
N GLN A 251 -14.99 3.68 -9.39
CA GLN A 251 -16.17 4.29 -10.05
C GLN A 251 -17.10 3.24 -10.71
N GLY A 252 -17.46 2.20 -9.97
CA GLY A 252 -18.34 1.13 -10.46
C GLY A 252 -17.73 0.24 -11.54
N LYS A 253 -16.43 0.34 -11.82
CA LYS A 253 -15.73 -0.47 -12.84
C LYS A 253 -14.64 -1.35 -12.23
N LYS A 254 -14.48 -2.53 -12.83
CA LYS A 254 -13.46 -3.52 -12.49
C LYS A 254 -12.23 -3.34 -13.39
N HIS A 255 -11.05 -3.23 -12.77
CA HIS A 255 -9.75 -3.18 -13.46
C HIS A 255 -8.82 -4.21 -12.84
N TYR A 256 -7.94 -4.79 -13.64
CA TYR A 256 -7.02 -5.84 -13.18
C TYR A 256 -5.67 -5.26 -12.75
N ASP A 257 -5.69 -4.36 -11.76
CA ASP A 257 -4.48 -3.77 -11.19
C ASP A 257 -4.73 -3.14 -9.81
N CYS A 258 -3.78 -2.37 -9.31
CA CYS A 258 -3.86 -1.67 -8.04
C CYS A 258 -4.34 -0.21 -8.20
N ASN A 259 -4.66 0.42 -7.07
CA ASN A 259 -5.13 1.80 -6.98
C ASN A 259 -4.21 2.87 -7.60
N ILE A 260 -2.94 2.56 -7.77
CA ILE A 260 -1.94 3.45 -8.39
C ILE A 260 -2.26 3.73 -9.87
N LEU A 261 -3.10 2.90 -10.49
CA LEU A 261 -3.61 3.16 -11.84
C LEU A 261 -4.54 4.36 -11.96
N ILE A 262 -5.20 4.78 -10.88
CA ILE A 262 -6.25 5.80 -10.93
C ILE A 262 -5.82 7.08 -11.67
N PRO A 263 -4.63 7.65 -11.41
CA PRO A 263 -4.17 8.81 -12.18
C PRO A 263 -3.97 8.52 -13.65
N ASN A 264 -3.60 7.29 -13.98
CA ASN A 264 -3.19 6.88 -15.31
C ASN A 264 -4.35 6.50 -16.20
N LEU A 265 -5.49 6.15 -15.61
CA LEU A 265 -6.75 6.03 -16.33
C LEU A 265 -7.21 7.38 -16.93
N LYS A 266 -6.58 8.48 -16.52
CA LYS A 266 -6.90 9.85 -16.94
C LYS A 266 -5.80 10.53 -17.78
N LYS A 267 -4.60 9.92 -17.89
CA LYS A 267 -3.44 10.51 -18.62
C LYS A 267 -2.81 9.45 -19.52
N GLU A 268 -3.26 9.41 -20.75
CA GLU A 268 -2.75 8.48 -21.78
C GLU A 268 -1.25 8.66 -22.08
N ASP A 269 -0.70 9.83 -21.76
CA ASP A 269 0.70 10.18 -22.08
C ASP A 269 1.75 9.66 -21.11
N PHE A 270 1.35 9.15 -19.94
CA PHE A 270 2.29 8.79 -18.86
C PHE A 270 2.91 7.38 -19.01
N TYR A 271 2.21 6.46 -19.65
CA TYR A 271 2.65 5.09 -19.92
C TYR A 271 2.45 4.73 -21.39
N ASP A 272 3.40 3.98 -21.95
CA ASP A 272 3.41 3.65 -23.38
C ASP A 272 2.21 2.82 -23.86
N ASP A 273 1.47 2.16 -22.97
CA ASP A 273 0.33 1.32 -23.38
C ASP A 273 -0.67 1.03 -22.26
N ILE A 274 -1.51 2.03 -21.94
CA ILE A 274 -2.57 1.90 -20.94
C ILE A 274 -3.67 0.91 -21.36
N SER A 275 -3.83 0.69 -22.66
CA SER A 275 -4.87 -0.20 -23.19
C SER A 275 -4.71 -1.64 -22.69
N LYS A 276 -3.49 -2.06 -22.34
CA LYS A 276 -3.20 -3.38 -21.78
C LYS A 276 -3.72 -3.59 -20.35
N LEU A 277 -4.08 -2.52 -19.64
CA LEU A 277 -4.53 -2.59 -18.24
C LEU A 277 -5.98 -3.07 -18.10
N THR A 278 -6.68 -3.26 -19.19
CA THR A 278 -8.07 -3.72 -19.19
C THR A 278 -8.25 -5.21 -18.88
N ASN A 279 -7.16 -5.98 -18.91
CA ASN A 279 -7.21 -7.41 -18.62
C ASN A 279 -5.91 -7.93 -17.97
N ARG A 280 -5.99 -9.09 -17.31
CA ARG A 280 -4.84 -9.70 -16.60
C ARG A 280 -3.62 -9.99 -17.48
N ASN A 281 -3.85 -10.38 -18.71
CA ASN A 281 -2.75 -10.72 -19.62
C ASN A 281 -1.98 -9.47 -20.03
N GLY A 282 -2.67 -8.36 -20.25
CA GLY A 282 -2.07 -7.05 -20.48
C GLY A 282 -1.20 -6.60 -19.31
N VAL A 283 -1.70 -6.70 -18.08
CA VAL A 283 -0.93 -6.36 -16.87
C VAL A 283 0.29 -7.26 -16.71
N LYS A 284 0.16 -8.57 -16.94
CA LYS A 284 1.32 -9.50 -16.91
C LYS A 284 2.38 -9.10 -17.93
N LEU A 285 1.96 -8.75 -19.15
CA LEU A 285 2.88 -8.33 -20.20
C LEU A 285 3.64 -7.06 -19.81
N LEU A 286 2.98 -6.08 -19.20
CA LEU A 286 3.63 -4.86 -18.72
C LEU A 286 4.62 -5.13 -17.58
N ILE A 287 4.30 -6.04 -16.67
CA ILE A 287 5.23 -6.50 -15.63
C ILE A 287 6.48 -7.15 -16.27
N GLU A 288 6.27 -8.03 -17.24
CA GLU A 288 7.38 -8.69 -17.97
C GLU A 288 8.24 -7.68 -18.74
N GLN A 289 7.64 -6.69 -19.39
CA GLN A 289 8.36 -5.62 -20.07
C GLN A 289 9.23 -4.81 -19.09
N GLY A 290 8.69 -4.43 -17.92
CA GLY A 290 9.43 -3.73 -16.88
C GLY A 290 10.61 -4.54 -16.34
N ILE A 291 10.40 -5.85 -16.11
CA ILE A 291 11.43 -6.79 -15.69
C ILE A 291 12.57 -6.87 -16.73
N ASN A 292 12.21 -7.00 -18.00
CA ASN A 292 13.19 -7.08 -19.10
C ASN A 292 13.95 -5.77 -19.28
N LYS A 293 13.24 -4.63 -19.26
CA LYS A 293 13.84 -3.29 -19.38
C LYS A 293 14.93 -3.04 -18.33
N ARG A 294 14.74 -3.57 -17.11
CA ARG A 294 15.70 -3.43 -16.01
C ARG A 294 16.77 -4.53 -15.99
N GLY A 295 16.67 -5.55 -16.81
CA GLY A 295 17.60 -6.70 -16.81
C GLY A 295 17.45 -7.56 -15.54
N CYS A 296 16.29 -7.57 -14.90
CA CYS A 296 16.07 -8.31 -13.65
C CYS A 296 16.25 -9.82 -13.82
N LEU A 297 15.98 -10.38 -15.00
CA LEU A 297 16.15 -11.81 -15.28
C LEU A 297 17.61 -12.28 -15.17
N LEU A 298 18.57 -11.37 -15.32
CA LEU A 298 20.00 -11.64 -15.19
C LEU A 298 20.52 -11.41 -13.75
N CYS A 299 19.64 -11.04 -12.83
CA CYS A 299 20.02 -10.73 -11.44
C CYS A 299 19.95 -11.99 -10.58
N ASP A 300 21.01 -12.30 -9.83
CA ASP A 300 21.08 -13.45 -8.92
C ASP A 300 19.99 -13.43 -7.82
N HIS A 301 19.49 -12.25 -7.51
CA HIS A 301 18.42 -12.06 -6.51
C HIS A 301 17.01 -12.04 -7.10
N PHE A 302 16.83 -12.24 -8.41
CA PHE A 302 15.53 -12.07 -9.09
C PHE A 302 14.40 -12.88 -8.43
N ASN A 303 14.65 -14.13 -8.09
CA ASN A 303 13.63 -15.02 -7.51
C ASN A 303 13.21 -14.63 -6.09
N SER A 304 14.07 -13.91 -5.39
CA SER A 304 13.89 -13.51 -3.97
C SER A 304 13.52 -12.04 -3.82
N CYS A 305 13.78 -11.23 -4.84
CA CYS A 305 13.64 -9.78 -4.80
C CYS A 305 12.16 -9.35 -4.65
N PRO A 306 11.83 -8.39 -3.76
CA PRO A 306 10.50 -7.80 -3.70
C PRO A 306 10.14 -7.01 -4.95
N MET A 307 11.12 -6.62 -5.74
CA MET A 307 11.05 -5.81 -6.96
C MET A 307 10.43 -4.41 -6.74
N TYR A 308 10.76 -3.50 -7.62
CA TYR A 308 10.05 -2.23 -7.75
C TYR A 308 8.60 -2.43 -8.19
N CYS A 309 7.79 -1.42 -7.95
CA CYS A 309 6.52 -1.32 -8.63
C CYS A 309 6.75 -1.34 -10.15
N TRP A 310 6.07 -2.22 -10.85
CA TRP A 310 6.21 -2.37 -12.30
C TRP A 310 5.85 -1.08 -13.05
N MET A 311 4.97 -0.25 -12.49
CA MET A 311 4.61 1.05 -13.04
C MET A 311 5.81 1.99 -13.04
N THR A 312 6.64 1.99 -11.97
CA THR A 312 7.91 2.71 -11.95
C THR A 312 8.86 2.20 -13.03
N LEU A 313 8.92 0.87 -13.21
CA LEU A 313 9.79 0.27 -14.22
C LEU A 313 9.38 0.61 -15.67
N ASN A 314 8.11 0.81 -15.92
CA ASN A 314 7.56 1.13 -17.24
C ASN A 314 7.42 2.64 -17.50
N ASN A 315 7.66 3.49 -16.50
CA ASN A 315 7.64 4.92 -16.70
C ASN A 315 8.80 5.34 -17.63
N LYS A 316 8.47 5.97 -18.76
CA LYS A 316 9.44 6.41 -19.78
C LYS A 316 10.43 7.46 -19.26
N ASP A 317 10.02 8.25 -18.30
CA ASP A 317 10.80 9.35 -17.71
C ASP A 317 11.66 8.88 -16.53
N TYR A 318 11.49 7.64 -16.07
CA TYR A 318 12.26 7.10 -14.97
C TYR A 318 13.65 6.65 -15.43
N LYS A 319 14.67 7.39 -15.06
CA LYS A 319 16.07 7.04 -15.29
C LYS A 319 16.51 6.04 -14.24
N MET A 320 16.76 4.81 -14.67
CA MET A 320 17.27 3.77 -13.78
C MET A 320 18.79 3.83 -13.73
N SER A 321 19.33 3.91 -12.53
CA SER A 321 20.72 3.74 -12.22
C SER A 321 20.98 2.31 -11.69
N GLU A 322 21.82 2.18 -10.68
CA GLU A 322 22.11 0.90 -10.06
C GLU A 322 20.94 0.47 -9.14
N CYS A 323 20.54 -0.81 -9.20
CA CYS A 323 19.38 -1.32 -8.49
C CYS A 323 19.54 -1.26 -6.95
N PRO A 324 18.75 -0.48 -6.21
CA PRO A 324 18.88 -0.35 -4.76
C PRO A 324 18.55 -1.66 -4.04
N HIS A 325 17.64 -2.47 -4.57
CA HIS A 325 17.31 -3.78 -3.97
C HIS A 325 18.51 -4.73 -4.02
N LYS A 326 19.23 -4.79 -5.15
CA LYS A 326 20.44 -5.60 -5.26
C LYS A 326 21.50 -5.14 -4.26
N ARG A 327 21.75 -3.83 -4.21
CA ARG A 327 22.73 -3.22 -3.29
C ARG A 327 22.39 -3.51 -1.83
N ILE A 328 21.11 -3.45 -1.45
CA ILE A 328 20.66 -3.74 -0.09
C ILE A 328 20.80 -5.24 0.24
N PHE A 329 20.46 -6.13 -0.68
CA PHE A 329 20.71 -7.58 -0.49
C PHE A 329 22.17 -7.87 -0.19
N GLU A 330 23.06 -7.33 -1.01
CA GLU A 330 24.51 -7.48 -0.83
C GLU A 330 24.97 -6.87 0.49
N TYR A 331 24.46 -5.69 0.85
CA TYR A 331 24.79 -5.05 2.12
C TYR A 331 24.37 -5.91 3.32
N ILE A 332 23.14 -6.42 3.35
CA ILE A 332 22.67 -7.29 4.43
C ILE A 332 23.51 -8.57 4.49
N LYS A 333 23.71 -9.23 3.35
CA LYS A 333 24.47 -10.49 3.27
C LYS A 333 25.89 -10.34 3.81
N ASN A 334 26.55 -9.23 3.50
CA ASN A 334 27.92 -8.97 3.93
C ASN A 334 28.02 -8.50 5.39
N ASN A 335 26.91 -8.06 6.00
CA ASN A 335 26.89 -7.50 7.34
C ASN A 335 25.90 -8.20 8.28
N ILE A 336 25.42 -9.40 7.93
CA ILE A 336 24.31 -10.05 8.64
C ILE A 336 24.59 -10.26 10.13
N ASP A 337 25.81 -10.64 10.49
CA ASP A 337 26.21 -10.88 11.88
C ASP A 337 26.20 -9.58 12.70
N SER A 338 26.66 -8.47 12.12
CA SER A 338 26.66 -7.16 12.80
C SER A 338 25.24 -6.56 12.88
N ILE A 339 24.40 -6.79 11.87
CA ILE A 339 23.02 -6.33 11.84
C ILE A 339 22.17 -7.09 12.87
N CYS A 340 22.33 -8.42 12.95
CA CYS A 340 21.50 -9.29 13.76
C CYS A 340 22.15 -9.69 15.09
N GLY A 341 23.45 -9.45 15.27
CA GLY A 341 24.18 -9.72 16.50
C GLY A 341 23.63 -8.89 17.67
N GLU A 342 23.55 -9.49 18.84
CA GLU A 342 23.25 -8.75 20.05
C GLU A 342 24.34 -7.70 20.29
N LYS A 343 23.95 -6.47 20.62
CA LYS A 343 24.90 -5.54 21.23
C LYS A 343 25.27 -6.16 22.60
N HIS A 344 26.42 -6.83 22.70
CA HIS A 344 27.03 -7.05 23.99
C HIS A 344 27.39 -5.67 24.53
N GLY A 345 26.51 -5.09 25.34
CA GLY A 345 26.71 -3.86 26.06
C GLY A 345 26.44 -4.08 27.52
#